data_9c611a99b3bc8d762f3079d745f6f315
#
_entry.id   9c611a99b3bc8d762f3079d745f6f315
#
_cell.length_a   1.000
_cell.length_b   1.000
_cell.length_c   1.000
_cell.angle_alpha   90.00
_cell.angle_beta   90.00
_cell.angle_gamma   90.00
#
_symmetry.space_group_name_H-M   'P 1'
#
loop_
_entity.id
_entity.type
_entity.pdbx_description
1 polymer ?
#
loop_
_entity_poly.entity_id
_entity_poly.type
_entity_poly.pdbx_seq_one_letter_code
_entity_poly.pdbx_strand_id
1 'polypeptide(L)'
;MKVVRIYTGADHQTHFQDLDVEAFATLATKVGEGAVRVNQGPAKSFSDFHNAPRRQYVVITSGMMEVEIADGTKRQFVPGDVLVAEDLTGKGHITRGIGDDPRVSLSVPLGE
;
A
#
# COMPACT_ATOMS: atom_id res chain seq x y z
N MET A 1 -2.86 12.72 7.52
CA MET A 1 -2.35 11.37 7.20
C MET A 1 -3.51 10.38 7.16
N LYS A 2 -3.75 9.82 6.01
CA LYS A 2 -4.74 8.77 5.83
C LYS A 2 -4.01 7.42 5.85
N VAL A 3 -4.55 6.44 6.58
CA VAL A 3 -3.99 5.10 6.65
C VAL A 3 -5.02 4.11 6.16
N VAL A 4 -4.68 3.35 5.12
CA VAL A 4 -5.56 2.35 4.54
C VAL A 4 -4.83 1.01 4.49
N ARG A 5 -5.47 0.01 5.04
CA ARG A 5 -5.00 -1.37 4.98
C ARG A 5 -5.63 -2.08 3.79
N ILE A 6 -4.83 -2.85 3.06
CA ILE A 6 -5.33 -3.82 2.08
C ILE A 6 -5.00 -5.22 2.57
N TYR A 7 -5.97 -6.12 2.47
CA TYR A 7 -5.83 -7.48 2.98
C TYR A 7 -6.66 -8.46 2.14
N THR A 8 -6.27 -9.71 2.15
CA THR A 8 -7.00 -10.76 1.45
C THR A 8 -8.17 -11.26 2.31
N GLY A 9 -9.38 -11.13 1.81
CA GLY A 9 -10.58 -11.62 2.47
C GLY A 9 -10.82 -13.12 2.24
N ALA A 10 -11.87 -13.64 2.86
CA ALA A 10 -12.28 -15.04 2.71
C ALA A 10 -12.69 -15.39 1.27
N ASP A 11 -13.03 -14.38 0.48
CA ASP A 11 -13.37 -14.51 -0.95
C ASP A 11 -12.14 -14.55 -1.87
N HIS A 12 -10.93 -14.57 -1.30
CA HIS A 12 -9.66 -14.54 -2.04
C HIS A 12 -9.46 -13.26 -2.85
N GLN A 13 -10.09 -12.18 -2.44
CA GLN A 13 -9.95 -10.85 -3.04
C GLN A 13 -9.41 -9.86 -2.03
N THR A 14 -8.70 -8.84 -2.54
CA THR A 14 -8.20 -7.76 -1.71
C THR A 14 -9.34 -6.81 -1.35
N HIS A 15 -9.36 -6.37 -0.09
CA HIS A 15 -10.32 -5.42 0.46
C HIS A 15 -9.60 -4.23 1.09
N PHE A 16 -10.27 -3.09 1.12
CA PHE A 16 -9.80 -1.91 1.84
C PHE A 16 -10.35 -1.87 3.25
N GLN A 17 -9.52 -1.41 4.19
CA GLN A 17 -9.93 -1.12 5.56
C GLN A 17 -9.26 0.18 5.99
N ASP A 18 -10.05 1.16 6.40
CA ASP A 18 -9.51 2.39 6.97
C ASP A 18 -9.01 2.13 8.38
N LEU A 19 -7.81 2.63 8.70
CA LEU A 19 -7.25 2.57 10.04
C LEU A 19 -7.10 3.97 10.59
N ASP A 20 -7.34 4.15 11.89
CA ASP A 20 -6.96 5.40 12.53
C ASP A 20 -5.45 5.41 12.85
N VAL A 21 -4.93 6.59 13.18
CA VAL A 21 -3.51 6.76 13.43
C VAL A 21 -3.05 5.94 14.64
N GLU A 22 -3.90 5.77 15.66
CA GLU A 22 -3.55 4.99 16.85
C GLU A 22 -3.41 3.51 16.52
N ALA A 23 -4.33 2.97 15.73
CA ALA A 23 -4.24 1.57 15.27
C ALA A 23 -2.99 1.35 14.44
N PHE A 24 -2.65 2.29 13.55
CA PHE A 24 -1.43 2.21 12.78
C PHE A 24 -0.19 2.31 13.66
N ALA A 25 -0.17 3.22 14.63
CA ALA A 25 0.96 3.37 15.54
C ALA A 25 1.27 2.07 16.29
N THR A 26 0.23 1.36 16.73
CA THR A 26 0.39 0.06 17.39
C THR A 26 0.98 -0.97 16.43
N LEU A 27 0.44 -1.05 15.22
CA LEU A 27 0.91 -1.98 14.19
C LEU A 27 2.37 -1.70 13.81
N ALA A 28 2.72 -0.43 13.66
CA ALA A 28 4.04 -0.01 13.19
C ALA A 28 5.17 -0.28 14.20
N THR A 29 4.86 -0.56 15.46
CA THR A 29 5.88 -0.94 16.44
C THR A 29 6.49 -2.32 16.16
N LYS A 30 5.80 -3.14 15.37
CA LYS A 30 6.24 -4.50 15.06
C LYS A 30 6.93 -4.53 13.71
N VAL A 31 8.18 -4.08 13.67
CA VAL A 31 8.99 -4.09 12.45
C VAL A 31 9.44 -5.52 12.18
N GLY A 32 9.22 -5.99 10.95
CA GLY A 32 9.61 -7.32 10.51
C GLY A 32 11.05 -7.39 10.04
N GLU A 33 11.48 -8.58 9.69
CA GLU A 33 12.77 -8.81 9.06
C GLU A 33 12.76 -8.30 7.62
N GLY A 34 13.92 -7.85 7.14
CA GLY A 34 14.10 -7.38 5.79
C GLY A 34 14.44 -5.90 5.75
N ALA A 35 14.69 -5.42 4.54
CA ALA A 35 15.15 -4.06 4.33
C ALA A 35 14.00 -3.07 4.31
N VAL A 36 14.24 -1.87 4.83
CA VAL A 36 13.47 -0.69 4.46
C VAL A 36 13.90 -0.30 3.05
N ARG A 37 12.93 -0.09 2.16
CA ARG A 37 13.21 0.23 0.76
C ARG A 37 12.72 1.61 0.41
N VAL A 38 13.50 2.31 -0.40
CA VAL A 38 13.06 3.54 -1.05
C VAL A 38 12.64 3.14 -2.46
N ASN A 39 11.36 3.34 -2.77
CA ASN A 39 10.82 3.03 -4.10
C ASN A 39 10.72 4.32 -4.89
N GLN A 40 11.20 4.30 -6.13
CA GLN A 40 11.14 5.45 -7.03
C GLN A 40 10.54 5.01 -8.35
N GLY A 41 9.76 5.87 -8.96
CA GLY A 41 9.17 5.59 -10.25
C GLY A 41 8.68 6.84 -10.96
N PRO A 42 8.32 6.70 -12.26
CA PRO A 42 7.77 7.83 -13.01
C PRO A 42 6.43 8.27 -12.45
N ALA A 43 6.04 9.51 -12.79
CA ALA A 43 4.76 10.06 -12.38
C ALA A 43 3.58 9.15 -12.78
N LYS A 44 3.63 8.65 -14.01
CA LYS A 44 2.59 7.76 -14.54
C LYS A 44 3.16 6.38 -14.75
N SER A 45 2.58 5.41 -14.05
CA SER A 45 3.01 4.01 -14.10
C SER A 45 1.80 3.11 -13.90
N PHE A 46 1.96 1.85 -14.26
CA PHE A 46 0.89 0.87 -14.13
C PHE A 46 1.50 -0.48 -13.75
N SER A 47 0.96 -1.06 -12.68
CA SER A 47 1.25 -2.44 -12.30
C SER A 47 -0.08 -3.19 -12.19
N ASP A 48 -0.28 -4.16 -13.08
CA ASP A 48 -1.50 -4.97 -13.11
C ASP A 48 -1.65 -5.79 -11.82
N PHE A 49 -2.75 -6.52 -11.69
CA PHE A 49 -3.04 -7.26 -10.48
C PHE A 49 -1.83 -8.04 -9.98
N HIS A 50 -1.46 -7.77 -8.75
CA HIS A 50 -0.35 -8.40 -8.04
C HIS A 50 -0.62 -8.39 -6.54
N ASN A 51 0.05 -9.28 -5.83
CA ASN A 51 -0.03 -9.34 -4.38
C ASN A 51 1.07 -8.50 -3.76
N ALA A 52 0.90 -8.12 -2.50
CA ALA A 52 2.00 -7.54 -1.74
C ALA A 52 3.15 -8.57 -1.66
N PRO A 53 4.41 -8.15 -1.88
CA PRO A 53 5.55 -9.08 -1.84
C PRO A 53 5.85 -9.58 -0.44
N ARG A 54 5.40 -8.86 0.57
CA ARG A 54 5.54 -9.14 2.00
C ARG A 54 4.56 -8.27 2.75
N ARG A 55 4.30 -8.60 4.00
CA ARG A 55 3.57 -7.66 4.88
C ARG A 55 4.45 -6.44 5.09
N GLN A 56 3.92 -5.28 4.75
CA GLN A 56 4.66 -4.01 4.83
C GLN A 56 3.71 -2.84 4.90
N TYR A 57 4.21 -1.70 5.39
CA TYR A 57 3.51 -0.46 5.14
C TYR A 57 4.34 0.43 4.22
N VAL A 58 3.66 1.19 3.41
CA VAL A 58 4.25 2.08 2.40
C VAL A 58 3.84 3.50 2.72
N VAL A 59 4.84 4.36 2.94
CA VAL A 59 4.62 5.78 3.20
C VAL A 59 4.87 6.54 1.91
N ILE A 60 3.86 7.25 1.42
CA ILE A 60 4.00 8.07 0.21
C ILE A 60 4.71 9.36 0.60
N THR A 61 5.84 9.64 -0.02
CA THR A 61 6.64 10.85 0.26
C THR A 61 6.57 11.88 -0.86
N SER A 62 6.40 11.45 -2.12
CA SER A 62 6.13 12.36 -3.23
C SER A 62 5.33 11.64 -4.32
N GLY A 63 4.66 12.43 -5.16
CA GLY A 63 3.78 11.90 -6.19
C GLY A 63 2.46 11.40 -5.63
N MET A 64 1.68 10.74 -6.47
CA MET A 64 0.37 10.20 -6.09
C MET A 64 0.26 8.76 -6.58
N MET A 65 -0.41 7.92 -5.79
CA MET A 65 -0.65 6.53 -6.10
C MET A 65 -2.13 6.22 -6.02
N GLU A 66 -2.60 5.38 -6.93
CA GLU A 66 -3.96 4.84 -6.89
C GLU A 66 -3.90 3.32 -6.79
N VAL A 67 -4.68 2.77 -5.89
CA VAL A 67 -4.84 1.31 -5.73
C VAL A 67 -6.27 0.95 -6.12
N GLU A 68 -6.39 -0.05 -6.98
CA GLU A 68 -7.68 -0.59 -7.41
C GLU A 68 -7.78 -2.06 -7.03
N ILE A 69 -8.94 -2.47 -6.51
CA ILE A 69 -9.23 -3.86 -6.14
C ILE A 69 -10.21 -4.49 -7.13
N ALA A 70 -10.44 -5.81 -6.99
CA ALA A 70 -11.14 -6.60 -8.01
C ALA A 70 -12.56 -6.15 -8.31
N ASP A 71 -13.25 -5.52 -7.36
CA ASP A 71 -14.62 -5.01 -7.59
C ASP A 71 -14.64 -3.64 -8.29
N GLY A 72 -13.47 -3.09 -8.64
CA GLY A 72 -13.34 -1.79 -9.29
C GLY A 72 -13.22 -0.62 -8.34
N THR A 73 -13.31 -0.83 -7.04
CA THR A 73 -13.12 0.24 -6.04
C THR A 73 -11.68 0.73 -6.06
N LYS A 74 -11.51 2.05 -6.01
CA LYS A 74 -10.21 2.72 -6.06
C LYS A 74 -10.01 3.62 -4.87
N ARG A 75 -8.77 3.67 -4.35
CA ARG A 75 -8.36 4.61 -3.32
C ARG A 75 -7.08 5.31 -3.78
N GLN A 76 -6.99 6.61 -3.53
CA GLN A 76 -5.85 7.43 -3.90
C GLN A 76 -5.04 7.78 -2.66
N PHE A 77 -3.72 7.84 -2.83
CA PHE A 77 -2.75 8.13 -1.78
C PHE A 77 -1.88 9.30 -2.21
N VAL A 78 -1.81 10.30 -1.36
CA VAL A 78 -1.00 11.51 -1.56
C VAL A 78 0.14 11.53 -0.53
N PRO A 79 1.14 12.42 -0.68
CA PRO A 79 2.23 12.49 0.29
C PRO A 79 1.74 12.60 1.73
N GLY A 80 2.31 11.77 2.60
CA GLY A 80 1.90 11.63 4.00
C GLY A 80 0.89 10.51 4.25
N ASP A 81 0.27 9.96 3.22
CA ASP A 81 -0.64 8.82 3.36
C ASP A 81 0.14 7.50 3.46
N VAL A 82 -0.48 6.52 4.09
CA VAL A 82 0.14 5.21 4.32
C VAL A 82 -0.77 4.10 3.79
N LEU A 83 -0.17 3.18 3.05
CA LEU A 83 -0.79 1.93 2.63
C LEU A 83 -0.21 0.79 3.47
N VAL A 84 -1.05 0.09 4.22
CA VAL A 84 -0.65 -1.12 4.92
C VAL A 84 -0.99 -2.30 4.01
N ALA A 85 0.03 -2.93 3.43
CA ALA A 85 -0.14 -3.97 2.41
C ALA A 85 0.02 -5.34 3.03
N GLU A 86 -1.09 -6.08 3.09
CA GLU A 86 -1.15 -7.41 3.69
C GLU A 86 -1.88 -8.42 2.79
N ASP A 87 -2.16 -8.08 1.54
CA ASP A 87 -2.82 -8.96 0.59
C ASP A 87 -1.81 -9.89 -0.10
N LEU A 88 -1.33 -10.86 0.65
CA LEU A 88 -0.26 -11.77 0.21
C LEU A 88 -0.74 -12.86 -0.74
N THR A 89 -2.04 -13.07 -0.84
CA THR A 89 -2.65 -14.16 -1.62
C THR A 89 -3.86 -13.66 -2.40
N GLY A 90 -4.40 -14.50 -3.27
CA GLY A 90 -5.61 -14.21 -4.03
C GLY A 90 -5.38 -13.27 -5.21
N LYS A 91 -6.41 -12.55 -5.59
CA LYS A 91 -6.43 -11.69 -6.79
C LYS A 91 -5.42 -10.54 -6.72
N GLY A 92 -5.22 -9.98 -5.52
CA GLY A 92 -4.34 -8.84 -5.36
C GLY A 92 -4.98 -7.52 -5.77
N HIS A 93 -4.14 -6.56 -6.14
CA HIS A 93 -4.55 -5.20 -6.45
C HIS A 93 -3.76 -4.65 -7.63
N ILE A 94 -4.32 -3.61 -8.25
CA ILE A 94 -3.64 -2.81 -9.29
C ILE A 94 -3.07 -1.57 -8.63
N THR A 95 -1.87 -1.17 -9.03
CA THR A 95 -1.25 0.07 -8.59
C THR A 95 -0.97 0.97 -9.79
N ARG A 96 -1.37 2.24 -9.70
CA ARG A 96 -1.08 3.26 -10.70
C ARG A 96 -0.37 4.44 -10.07
N GLY A 97 0.62 4.97 -10.77
CA GLY A 97 1.07 6.34 -10.52
C GLY A 97 0.11 7.30 -11.23
N ILE A 98 -0.31 8.34 -10.55
CA ILE A 98 -1.19 9.37 -11.11
C ILE A 98 -0.61 10.74 -10.86
N GLY A 99 -1.10 11.75 -11.61
CA GLY A 99 -0.58 13.10 -11.51
C GLY A 99 0.70 13.31 -12.33
N ASP A 100 1.42 14.38 -12.04
CA ASP A 100 2.54 14.83 -12.85
C ASP A 100 3.89 14.71 -12.14
N ASP A 101 3.90 14.40 -10.85
CA ASP A 101 5.13 14.30 -10.07
C ASP A 101 5.63 12.86 -9.99
N PRO A 102 6.93 12.63 -10.11
CA PRO A 102 7.52 11.31 -9.88
C PRO A 102 7.15 10.77 -8.49
N ARG A 103 7.02 9.44 -8.41
CA ARG A 103 6.66 8.79 -7.16
C ARG A 103 7.89 8.42 -6.37
N VAL A 104 7.85 8.74 -5.07
CA VAL A 104 8.81 8.26 -4.08
C VAL A 104 8.04 7.76 -2.88
N SER A 105 8.40 6.58 -2.38
CA SER A 105 7.79 6.01 -1.19
C SER A 105 8.79 5.19 -0.39
N LEU A 106 8.47 4.97 0.87
CA LEU A 106 9.25 4.10 1.76
C LEU A 106 8.42 2.87 2.07
N SER A 107 9.00 1.68 1.91
CA SER A 107 8.37 0.43 2.32
C SER A 107 9.10 -0.12 3.55
N VAL A 108 8.34 -0.38 4.60
CA VAL A 108 8.86 -0.89 5.87
C VAL A 108 8.23 -2.26 6.15
N PRO A 109 9.04 -3.31 6.37
CA PRO A 109 8.49 -4.64 6.64
C PRO A 109 7.78 -4.66 8.00
N LEU A 110 6.67 -5.41 8.05
CA LEU A 110 5.90 -5.62 9.28
C LEU A 110 6.17 -7.01 9.84
N GLY A 111 6.36 -7.06 11.15
CA GLY A 111 6.43 -8.30 11.91
C GLY A 111 5.06 -8.72 12.44
N GLU A 112 5.06 -9.78 13.19
CA GLU A 112 3.86 -10.32 13.84
C GLU A 112 3.71 -9.89 15.28
#